data_9c1e50318a92ef2ba53da796fad6e913
#
_entry.id   9c1e50318a92ef2ba53da796fad6e913
#
_cell.length_a   1.000
_cell.length_b   1.000
_cell.length_c   1.000
_cell.angle_alpha   90.00
_cell.angle_beta   90.00
_cell.angle_gamma   90.00
#
_symmetry.space_group_name_H-M   'P 1'
#
loop_
_entity.id
_entity.type
_entity.pdbx_description
1 polymer ?
#
loop_
_entity_poly.entity_id
_entity_poly.type
_entity_poly.pdbx_seq_one_letter_code
_entity_poly.pdbx_strand_id
1 'polypeptide(L)'
;GSVDSIQKVKQIVESEKDSVIVVVSALGGITDQLIRTATMATRGDIAYEAEFDGMVRRHDEMIQQVIPSGNKKRTLEKKIHALLDELKDIYQGLYLLKDISSNMEDTVVSYGERLSSLIVGALIEGAEVFDSRSFMKTEREHNKHLIASEVSEQLIRDTFNELPKVSVVPGFISSDKFT
;
A
#
# COMPACT_ATOMS: atom_id res chain seq x y z
N GLY A 1 6.92 -10.12 3.16
CA GLY A 1 7.77 -9.67 4.22
C GLY A 1 7.53 -10.39 5.53
N SER A 2 8.57 -10.97 6.08
CA SER A 2 8.61 -11.42 7.47
C SER A 2 9.07 -10.28 8.38
N VAL A 3 8.85 -10.42 9.68
CA VAL A 3 9.37 -9.48 10.70
C VAL A 3 10.88 -9.30 10.55
N ASP A 4 11.63 -10.39 10.39
CA ASP A 4 13.09 -10.36 10.23
C ASP A 4 13.51 -9.58 8.97
N SER A 5 12.78 -9.75 7.86
CA SER A 5 13.08 -9.04 6.61
C SER A 5 12.87 -7.53 6.76
N ILE A 6 11.77 -7.12 7.42
CA ILE A 6 11.44 -5.71 7.66
C ILE A 6 12.46 -5.07 8.63
N GLN A 7 12.87 -5.80 9.67
CA GLN A 7 13.91 -5.32 10.60
C GLN A 7 15.27 -5.16 9.91
N LYS A 8 15.65 -6.06 8.99
CA LYS A 8 16.86 -5.92 8.19
C LYS A 8 16.81 -4.68 7.29
N VAL A 9 15.66 -4.43 6.63
CA VAL A 9 15.45 -3.20 5.83
C VAL A 9 15.66 -1.97 6.69
N LYS A 10 15.06 -1.93 7.90
CA LYS A 10 15.27 -0.83 8.86
C LYS A 10 16.75 -0.59 9.12
N GLN A 11 17.50 -1.64 9.48
CA GLN A 11 18.93 -1.54 9.78
C GLN A 11 19.73 -0.99 8.59
N ILE A 12 19.47 -1.48 7.37
CA ILE A 12 20.15 -1.01 6.16
C ILE A 12 19.85 0.47 5.94
N VAL A 13 18.59 0.87 5.96
CA VAL A 13 18.17 2.25 5.68
C VAL A 13 18.72 3.22 6.73
N GLU A 14 18.65 2.86 8.01
CA GLU A 14 19.15 3.71 9.10
C GLU A 14 20.69 3.81 9.15
N SER A 15 21.41 2.89 8.48
CA SER A 15 22.86 2.97 8.35
C SER A 15 23.33 3.89 7.22
N GLU A 16 22.44 4.27 6.30
CA GLU A 16 22.79 5.15 5.19
C GLU A 16 23.02 6.60 5.65
N LYS A 17 24.06 7.23 5.09
CA LYS A 17 24.42 8.62 5.41
C LYS A 17 23.63 9.62 4.60
N ASP A 18 23.35 9.29 3.34
CA ASP A 18 22.61 10.14 2.42
C ASP A 18 21.10 9.97 2.58
N SER A 19 20.33 10.85 1.94
CA SER A 19 18.87 10.69 1.85
C SER A 19 18.52 9.47 1.02
N VAL A 20 17.53 8.69 1.49
CA VAL A 20 17.15 7.41 0.89
C VAL A 20 15.68 7.42 0.50
N ILE A 21 15.37 6.93 -0.70
CA ILE A 21 14.01 6.59 -1.10
C ILE A 21 13.85 5.07 -1.02
N VAL A 22 12.93 4.61 -0.18
CA VAL A 22 12.62 3.19 0.04
C VAL A 22 11.33 2.86 -0.67
N VAL A 23 11.41 2.09 -1.75
CA VAL A 23 10.24 1.59 -2.46
C VAL A 23 9.83 0.25 -1.88
N VAL A 24 8.59 0.14 -1.44
CA VAL A 24 8.06 -1.06 -0.77
C VAL A 24 6.93 -1.70 -1.56
N SER A 25 6.86 -3.02 -1.53
CA SER A 25 5.73 -3.81 -2.02
C SER A 25 4.84 -4.27 -0.86
N ALA A 26 3.70 -4.85 -1.17
CA ALA A 26 2.81 -5.48 -0.20
C ALA A 26 3.55 -6.51 0.69
N LEU A 27 3.05 -6.77 1.87
CA LEU A 27 3.52 -7.89 2.69
C LEU A 27 3.36 -9.20 1.92
N GLY A 28 4.34 -10.12 2.04
CA GLY A 28 4.38 -11.34 1.23
C GLY A 28 3.06 -12.12 1.23
N GLY A 29 2.49 -12.38 0.05
CA GLY A 29 1.22 -13.09 -0.15
C GLY A 29 -0.05 -12.25 0.06
N ILE A 30 0.06 -10.96 0.44
CA ILE A 30 -1.11 -10.08 0.59
C ILE A 30 -1.73 -9.76 -0.77
N THR A 31 -0.94 -9.54 -1.81
CA THR A 31 -1.46 -9.29 -3.16
C THR A 31 -2.37 -10.43 -3.64
N ASP A 32 -1.91 -11.68 -3.50
CA ASP A 32 -2.72 -12.85 -3.86
C ASP A 32 -3.98 -12.97 -2.99
N GLN A 33 -3.87 -12.63 -1.70
CA GLN A 33 -5.00 -12.64 -0.78
C GLN A 33 -6.03 -11.57 -1.16
N LEU A 34 -5.61 -10.36 -1.53
CA LEU A 34 -6.48 -9.27 -2.01
C LEU A 34 -7.29 -9.72 -3.23
N ILE A 35 -6.62 -10.28 -4.24
CA ILE A 35 -7.26 -10.78 -5.47
C ILE A 35 -8.22 -11.93 -5.16
N ARG A 36 -7.80 -12.89 -4.33
CA ARG A 36 -8.64 -14.02 -3.95
C ARG A 36 -9.90 -13.58 -3.23
N THR A 37 -9.78 -12.64 -2.27
CA THR A 37 -10.92 -12.11 -1.51
C THR A 37 -11.90 -11.38 -2.44
N ALA A 38 -11.40 -10.55 -3.39
CA ALA A 38 -12.24 -9.89 -4.39
C ALA A 38 -12.96 -10.92 -5.28
N THR A 39 -12.27 -11.96 -5.72
CA THR A 39 -12.86 -13.05 -6.53
C THR A 39 -13.96 -13.78 -5.77
N MET A 40 -13.78 -14.07 -4.48
CA MET A 40 -14.82 -14.68 -3.65
C MET A 40 -16.03 -13.77 -3.50
N ALA A 41 -15.80 -12.49 -3.21
CA ALA A 41 -16.87 -11.51 -3.08
C ALA A 41 -17.70 -11.41 -4.37
N THR A 42 -17.07 -11.27 -5.54
CA THR A 42 -17.77 -11.19 -6.84
C THR A 42 -18.56 -12.45 -7.19
N ARG A 43 -18.16 -13.62 -6.68
CA ARG A 43 -18.92 -14.86 -6.83
C ARG A 43 -20.09 -15.00 -5.84
N GLY A 44 -20.26 -14.04 -4.93
CA GLY A 44 -21.26 -14.11 -3.87
C GLY A 44 -20.90 -15.13 -2.78
N ASP A 45 -19.65 -15.48 -2.63
CA ASP A 45 -19.16 -16.38 -1.58
C ASP A 45 -18.90 -15.57 -0.30
N ILE A 46 -19.76 -15.76 0.71
CA ILE A 46 -19.68 -15.05 1.99
C ILE A 46 -18.36 -15.32 2.74
N ALA A 47 -17.63 -16.39 2.41
CA ALA A 47 -16.36 -16.70 3.04
C ALA A 47 -15.28 -15.63 2.75
N TYR A 48 -15.53 -14.67 1.84
CA TYR A 48 -14.65 -13.52 1.64
C TYR A 48 -14.44 -12.73 2.94
N GLU A 49 -15.44 -12.70 3.84
CA GLU A 49 -15.32 -12.00 5.13
C GLU A 49 -14.23 -12.62 6.01
N ALA A 50 -14.16 -13.95 6.07
CA ALA A 50 -13.14 -14.65 6.85
C ALA A 50 -11.73 -14.48 6.25
N GLU A 51 -11.61 -14.42 4.92
CA GLU A 51 -10.35 -14.09 4.24
C GLU A 51 -9.91 -12.65 4.54
N PHE A 52 -10.83 -11.71 4.49
CA PHE A 52 -10.57 -10.32 4.87
C PHE A 52 -10.11 -10.21 6.33
N ASP A 53 -10.81 -10.84 7.28
CA ASP A 53 -10.42 -10.85 8.69
C ASP A 53 -9.03 -11.46 8.91
N GLY A 54 -8.66 -12.45 8.10
CA GLY A 54 -7.29 -13.02 8.08
C GLY A 54 -6.25 -11.97 7.67
N MET A 55 -6.58 -11.13 6.70
CA MET A 55 -5.72 -10.03 6.26
C MET A 55 -5.57 -8.94 7.33
N VAL A 56 -6.67 -8.57 7.99
CA VAL A 56 -6.66 -7.63 9.13
C VAL A 56 -5.73 -8.13 10.22
N ARG A 57 -5.95 -9.36 10.71
CA ARG A 57 -5.12 -9.98 11.76
C ARG A 57 -3.63 -9.96 11.41
N ARG A 58 -3.29 -10.26 10.17
CA ARG A 58 -1.90 -10.31 9.71
C ARG A 58 -1.21 -8.94 9.77
N HIS A 59 -1.92 -7.87 9.43
CA HIS A 59 -1.38 -6.51 9.55
C HIS A 59 -1.26 -6.09 11.02
N ASP A 60 -2.25 -6.41 11.86
CA ASP A 60 -2.21 -6.14 13.29
C ASP A 60 -1.05 -6.88 13.96
N GLU A 61 -0.87 -8.17 13.68
CA GLU A 61 0.25 -8.96 14.19
C GLU A 61 1.61 -8.38 13.78
N MET A 62 1.74 -7.95 12.51
CA MET A 62 2.96 -7.29 12.03
C MET A 62 3.23 -6.01 12.83
N ILE A 63 2.24 -5.15 12.99
CA ILE A 63 2.37 -3.91 13.76
C ILE A 63 2.76 -4.20 15.21
N GLN A 64 2.11 -5.20 15.83
CA GLN A 64 2.41 -5.60 17.22
C GLN A 64 3.86 -6.03 17.41
N GLN A 65 4.44 -6.72 16.42
CA GLN A 65 5.79 -7.27 16.48
C GLN A 65 6.88 -6.26 16.14
N VAL A 66 6.61 -5.30 15.24
CA VAL A 66 7.66 -4.40 14.73
C VAL A 66 7.60 -2.98 15.28
N ILE A 67 6.44 -2.51 15.76
CA ILE A 67 6.28 -1.13 16.23
C ILE A 67 6.19 -1.11 17.77
N PRO A 68 7.10 -0.38 18.45
CA PRO A 68 7.05 -0.22 19.90
C PRO A 68 5.74 0.43 20.37
N SER A 69 5.29 0.05 21.56
CA SER A 69 4.10 0.63 22.17
C SER A 69 4.23 2.15 22.37
N GLY A 70 3.15 2.89 22.12
CA GLY A 70 3.15 4.34 22.27
C GLY A 70 2.19 5.06 21.34
N ASN A 71 2.27 6.38 21.30
CA ASN A 71 1.40 7.22 20.46
C ASN A 71 1.59 6.93 18.96
N LYS A 72 2.82 6.70 18.53
CA LYS A 72 3.15 6.40 17.11
C LYS A 72 2.42 5.14 16.65
N LYS A 73 2.43 4.09 17.47
CA LYS A 73 1.72 2.83 17.19
C LYS A 73 0.21 3.05 17.08
N ARG A 74 -0.41 3.74 18.05
CA ARG A 74 -1.84 4.05 18.01
C ARG A 74 -2.25 4.87 16.79
N THR A 75 -1.41 5.82 16.39
CA THR A 75 -1.65 6.62 15.17
C THR A 75 -1.56 5.76 13.91
N LEU A 76 -0.58 4.85 13.85
CA LEU A 76 -0.44 3.91 12.76
C LEU A 76 -1.65 2.97 12.68
N GLU A 77 -2.03 2.34 13.79
CA GLU A 77 -3.19 1.45 13.86
C GLU A 77 -4.46 2.13 13.33
N LYS A 78 -4.72 3.37 13.74
CA LYS A 78 -5.86 4.15 13.21
C LYS A 78 -5.80 4.33 11.69
N LYS A 79 -4.63 4.64 11.12
CA LYS A 79 -4.47 4.81 9.67
C LYS A 79 -4.64 3.49 8.92
N ILE A 80 -4.08 2.41 9.45
CA ILE A 80 -4.20 1.07 8.87
C ILE A 80 -5.67 0.61 8.89
N HIS A 81 -6.35 0.74 10.03
CA HIS A 81 -7.75 0.34 10.13
C HIS A 81 -8.65 1.19 9.23
N ALA A 82 -8.40 2.50 9.08
CA ALA A 82 -9.14 3.32 8.13
C ALA A 82 -9.03 2.79 6.68
N LEU A 83 -7.83 2.40 6.25
CA LEU A 83 -7.64 1.79 4.92
C LEU A 83 -8.30 0.41 4.80
N LEU A 84 -8.28 -0.38 5.87
CA LEU A 84 -8.93 -1.69 5.88
C LEU A 84 -10.46 -1.56 5.87
N ASP A 85 -11.02 -0.56 6.54
CA ASP A 85 -12.46 -0.26 6.50
C ASP A 85 -12.90 0.16 5.09
N GLU A 86 -12.14 1.05 4.41
CA GLU A 86 -12.38 1.38 3.00
C GLU A 86 -12.36 0.13 2.11
N LEU A 87 -11.38 -0.75 2.29
CA LEU A 87 -11.26 -2.00 1.55
C LEU A 87 -12.43 -2.96 1.83
N LYS A 88 -12.89 -3.03 3.07
CA LYS A 88 -14.07 -3.80 3.47
C LYS A 88 -15.32 -3.34 2.74
N ASP A 89 -15.54 -2.03 2.66
CA ASP A 89 -16.67 -1.45 1.93
C ASP A 89 -16.61 -1.79 0.44
N ILE A 90 -15.41 -1.78 -0.16
CA ILE A 90 -15.21 -2.22 -1.55
C ILE A 90 -15.61 -3.69 -1.70
N TYR A 91 -15.13 -4.60 -0.85
CA TYR A 91 -15.50 -6.01 -0.93
C TYR A 91 -17.00 -6.25 -0.74
N GLN A 92 -17.65 -5.50 0.17
CA GLN A 92 -19.09 -5.56 0.33
C GLN A 92 -19.81 -5.10 -0.96
N GLY A 93 -19.33 -4.04 -1.59
CA GLY A 93 -19.83 -3.59 -2.89
C GLY A 93 -19.70 -4.67 -3.97
N LEU A 94 -18.53 -5.31 -4.08
CA LEU A 94 -18.29 -6.41 -5.02
C LEU A 94 -19.20 -7.62 -4.75
N TYR A 95 -19.43 -7.95 -3.49
CA TYR A 95 -20.32 -9.04 -3.10
C TYR A 95 -21.79 -8.78 -3.52
N LEU A 96 -22.25 -7.54 -3.40
CA LEU A 96 -23.60 -7.15 -3.78
C LEU A 96 -23.78 -7.03 -5.30
N LEU A 97 -22.81 -6.44 -6.00
CA LEU A 97 -22.86 -6.20 -7.44
C LEU A 97 -22.52 -7.45 -8.26
N LYS A 98 -21.72 -8.37 -7.69
CA LYS A 98 -21.20 -9.59 -8.35
C LYS A 98 -20.44 -9.30 -9.64
N ASP A 99 -19.77 -8.17 -9.68
CA ASP A 99 -18.96 -7.72 -10.82
C ASP A 99 -17.75 -6.92 -10.33
N ILE A 100 -16.67 -6.95 -11.10
CA ILE A 100 -15.47 -6.17 -10.84
C ILE A 100 -14.89 -5.66 -12.16
N SER A 101 -14.71 -4.35 -12.27
CA SER A 101 -13.98 -3.76 -13.37
C SER A 101 -12.46 -3.89 -13.16
N SER A 102 -11.66 -3.85 -14.24
CA SER A 102 -10.20 -3.86 -14.15
C SER A 102 -9.67 -2.73 -13.26
N ASN A 103 -10.25 -1.55 -13.34
CA ASN A 103 -9.85 -0.42 -12.49
C ASN A 103 -10.13 -0.68 -11.01
N MET A 104 -11.21 -1.40 -10.70
CA MET A 104 -11.53 -1.77 -9.32
C MET A 104 -10.59 -2.86 -8.81
N GLU A 105 -10.18 -3.80 -9.66
CA GLU A 105 -9.16 -4.81 -9.31
C GLU A 105 -7.83 -4.14 -9.00
N ASP A 106 -7.36 -3.21 -9.84
CA ASP A 106 -6.16 -2.42 -9.60
C ASP A 106 -6.27 -1.62 -8.29
N THR A 107 -7.44 -1.04 -8.02
CA THR A 107 -7.71 -0.33 -6.76
C THR A 107 -7.55 -1.26 -5.56
N VAL A 108 -8.17 -2.42 -5.57
CA VAL A 108 -8.08 -3.43 -4.50
C VAL A 108 -6.64 -3.84 -4.26
N VAL A 109 -5.89 -4.17 -5.32
CA VAL A 109 -4.49 -4.59 -5.20
C VAL A 109 -3.62 -3.49 -4.58
N SER A 110 -3.89 -2.21 -4.90
CA SER A 110 -3.11 -1.09 -4.38
C SER A 110 -3.10 -0.98 -2.84
N TYR A 111 -4.09 -1.54 -2.15
CA TYR A 111 -4.13 -1.51 -0.68
C TYR A 111 -2.95 -2.26 -0.06
N GLY A 112 -2.41 -3.29 -0.71
CA GLY A 112 -1.26 -4.04 -0.22
C GLY A 112 -0.02 -3.15 -0.02
N GLU A 113 0.33 -2.37 -1.03
CA GLU A 113 1.45 -1.45 -1.00
C GLU A 113 1.19 -0.24 -0.08
N ARG A 114 -0.04 0.27 -0.08
CA ARG A 114 -0.44 1.39 0.81
C ARG A 114 -0.33 1.00 2.28
N LEU A 115 -0.82 -0.17 2.66
CA LEU A 115 -0.71 -0.70 4.03
C LEU A 115 0.74 -0.95 4.44
N SER A 116 1.51 -1.60 3.57
CA SER A 116 2.94 -1.89 3.81
C SER A 116 3.76 -0.62 3.98
N SER A 117 3.56 0.40 3.14
CA SER A 117 4.31 1.66 3.21
C SER A 117 4.08 2.40 4.53
N LEU A 118 2.86 2.37 5.08
CA LEU A 118 2.57 2.95 6.39
C LEU A 118 3.31 2.23 7.52
N ILE A 119 3.37 0.89 7.48
CA ILE A 119 4.08 0.09 8.49
C ILE A 119 5.58 0.36 8.44
N VAL A 120 6.17 0.32 7.25
CA VAL A 120 7.62 0.55 7.05
C VAL A 120 7.98 2.00 7.42
N GLY A 121 7.17 2.98 7.02
CA GLY A 121 7.37 4.37 7.39
C GLY A 121 7.28 4.63 8.89
N ALA A 122 6.39 3.91 9.59
CA ALA A 122 6.32 4.00 11.05
C ALA A 122 7.48 3.31 11.75
N LEU A 123 8.07 2.27 11.15
CA LEU A 123 9.19 1.52 11.72
C LEU A 123 10.51 2.30 11.64
N ILE A 124 10.76 3.00 10.55
CA ILE A 124 12.00 3.73 10.31
C ILE A 124 11.91 5.11 10.97
N GLU A 125 12.96 5.51 11.71
CA GLU A 125 12.99 6.80 12.37
C GLU A 125 13.19 7.94 11.35
N GLY A 126 12.38 9.00 11.50
CA GLY A 126 12.43 10.16 10.59
C GLY A 126 11.93 9.90 9.18
N ALA A 127 11.30 8.74 8.92
CA ALA A 127 10.75 8.45 7.61
C ALA A 127 9.43 9.20 7.36
N GLU A 128 9.27 9.70 6.15
CA GLU A 128 8.02 10.23 5.61
C GLU A 128 7.45 9.29 4.55
N VAL A 129 6.14 9.11 4.56
CA VAL A 129 5.43 8.25 3.60
C VAL A 129 4.79 9.11 2.53
N PHE A 130 5.12 8.82 1.28
CA PHE A 130 4.57 9.50 0.11
C PHE A 130 3.68 8.51 -0.67
N ASP A 131 2.50 8.96 -1.07
CA ASP A 131 1.62 8.15 -1.92
C ASP A 131 2.05 8.27 -3.39
N SER A 132 2.58 7.19 -3.98
CA SER A 132 3.05 7.21 -5.36
C SER A 132 1.97 7.58 -6.38
N ARG A 133 0.69 7.39 -6.07
CA ARG A 133 -0.42 7.80 -6.94
C ARG A 133 -0.50 9.32 -7.13
N SER A 134 0.11 10.10 -6.23
CA SER A 134 0.16 11.56 -6.37
C SER A 134 1.14 12.03 -7.46
N PHE A 135 2.19 11.27 -7.75
CA PHE A 135 3.26 11.64 -8.68
C PHE A 135 3.55 10.61 -9.77
N MET A 136 3.17 9.34 -9.61
CA MET A 136 3.25 8.33 -10.66
C MET A 136 1.93 8.31 -11.43
N LYS A 137 1.96 8.90 -12.63
CA LYS A 137 0.79 9.00 -13.49
C LYS A 137 0.88 8.03 -14.65
N THR A 138 -0.27 7.43 -14.99
CA THR A 138 -0.41 6.56 -16.15
C THR A 138 -1.41 7.12 -17.14
N GLU A 139 -1.29 6.71 -18.37
CA GLU A 139 -2.27 6.93 -19.43
C GLU A 139 -2.61 5.61 -20.10
N ARG A 140 -3.81 5.52 -20.62
CA ARG A 140 -4.28 4.32 -21.30
C ARG A 140 -4.03 4.44 -22.79
N GLU A 141 -3.17 3.56 -23.32
CA GLU A 141 -2.91 3.44 -24.72
C GLU A 141 -3.09 1.97 -25.17
N HIS A 142 -3.94 1.73 -26.19
CA HIS A 142 -4.20 0.40 -26.74
C HIS A 142 -4.48 -0.68 -25.67
N ASN A 143 -5.33 -0.40 -24.70
CA ASN A 143 -5.64 -1.27 -23.55
C ASN A 143 -4.46 -1.58 -22.61
N LYS A 144 -3.37 -0.81 -22.68
CA LYS A 144 -2.24 -0.89 -21.73
C LYS A 144 -2.17 0.40 -20.93
N HIS A 145 -1.83 0.27 -19.66
CA HIS A 145 -1.45 1.40 -18.83
C HIS A 145 0.04 1.66 -19.02
N LEU A 146 0.37 2.81 -19.60
CA LEU A 146 1.74 3.27 -19.78
C LEU A 146 2.02 4.44 -18.83
N ILE A 147 3.27 4.56 -18.41
CA ILE A 147 3.68 5.70 -17.60
C ILE A 147 3.60 6.98 -18.43
N ALA A 148 2.85 7.97 -17.95
CA ALA A 148 2.85 9.32 -18.50
C ALA A 148 4.14 10.04 -18.05
N SER A 149 5.25 9.78 -18.76
CA SER A 149 6.61 10.09 -18.31
C SER A 149 6.79 11.59 -18.02
N GLU A 150 6.39 12.48 -18.92
CA GLU A 150 6.58 13.94 -18.75
C GLU A 150 5.86 14.46 -17.50
N VAL A 151 4.61 14.05 -17.29
CA VAL A 151 3.82 14.45 -16.13
C VAL A 151 4.40 13.87 -14.85
N SER A 152 4.76 12.59 -14.87
CA SER A 152 5.33 11.90 -13.71
C SER A 152 6.68 12.49 -13.32
N GLU A 153 7.57 12.76 -14.28
CA GLU A 153 8.86 13.37 -13.99
C GLU A 153 8.74 14.74 -13.34
N GLN A 154 7.82 15.60 -13.82
CA GLN A 154 7.58 16.88 -13.22
C GLN A 154 7.06 16.75 -11.79
N LEU A 155 6.06 15.90 -11.56
CA LEU A 155 5.48 15.68 -10.23
C LEU A 155 6.49 15.06 -9.26
N ILE A 156 7.36 14.15 -9.72
CA ILE A 156 8.44 13.58 -8.92
C ILE A 156 9.43 14.69 -8.50
N ARG A 157 9.86 15.55 -9.43
CA ARG A 157 10.76 16.66 -9.12
C ARG A 157 10.15 17.63 -8.10
N ASP A 158 8.86 17.94 -8.23
CA ASP A 158 8.16 18.82 -7.32
C ASP A 158 7.98 18.17 -5.93
N THR A 159 7.61 16.88 -5.89
CA THR A 159 7.42 16.14 -4.65
C THR A 159 8.71 15.96 -3.86
N PHE A 160 9.81 15.69 -4.54
CA PHE A 160 11.11 15.37 -3.93
C PHE A 160 12.13 16.51 -4.07
N ASN A 161 11.67 17.73 -4.26
CA ASN A 161 12.54 18.93 -4.32
C ASN A 161 13.34 19.10 -3.01
N GLU A 162 12.68 18.88 -1.88
CA GLU A 162 13.31 18.81 -0.56
C GLU A 162 13.15 17.42 0.00
N LEU A 163 14.21 16.60 -0.08
CA LEU A 163 14.19 15.22 0.37
C LEU A 163 14.30 15.13 1.90
N PRO A 164 13.35 14.49 2.58
CA PRO A 164 13.56 14.07 3.95
C PRO A 164 14.68 13.02 4.02
N LYS A 165 15.18 12.74 5.21
CA LYS A 165 16.25 11.73 5.40
C LYS A 165 15.86 10.37 4.82
N VAL A 166 14.61 9.97 5.03
CA VAL A 166 14.05 8.73 4.48
C VAL A 166 12.65 9.01 3.92
N SER A 167 12.46 8.68 2.65
CA SER A 167 11.17 8.70 1.98
C SER A 167 10.71 7.27 1.73
N VAL A 168 9.53 6.89 2.22
CA VAL A 168 8.94 5.57 1.95
C VAL A 168 7.82 5.73 0.92
N VAL A 169 7.90 4.95 -0.14
CA VAL A 169 7.00 5.04 -1.30
C VAL A 169 6.42 3.67 -1.60
N PRO A 170 5.09 3.53 -1.72
CA PRO A 170 4.49 2.30 -2.24
C PRO A 170 4.88 2.11 -3.70
N GLY A 171 5.44 0.93 -4.03
CA GLY A 171 5.83 0.58 -5.39
C GLY A 171 4.67 0.08 -6.23
N PHE A 172 4.84 0.06 -7.53
CA PHE A 172 3.94 -0.56 -8.50
C PHE A 172 2.48 -0.06 -8.51
N ILE A 173 2.18 1.05 -7.87
CA ILE A 173 0.88 1.71 -7.92
C ILE A 173 0.99 3.12 -8.50
N SER A 174 -0.04 3.53 -9.23
CA SER A 174 -0.13 4.82 -9.91
C SER A 174 -1.58 5.30 -9.95
N SER A 175 -1.82 6.48 -10.49
CA SER A 175 -3.16 6.94 -10.85
C SER A 175 -3.22 7.36 -12.31
N ASP A 176 -4.43 7.52 -12.83
CA ASP A 176 -4.62 8.11 -14.17
C ASP A 176 -4.12 9.56 -14.19
N LYS A 177 -3.58 10.01 -15.32
CA LYS A 177 -3.00 11.35 -15.46
C LYS A 177 -4.02 12.50 -15.34
N PHE A 178 -5.30 12.19 -15.42
CA PHE A 178 -6.39 13.14 -15.29
C PHE A 178 -7.05 13.15 -13.89
N THR A 179 -6.56 12.31 -12.93
CA THR A 179 -7.09 12.20 -11.55
C THR A 179 -6.02 12.56 -10.48
#